data_1e39b3f572a7d7d487f878315f56e9f9
#
_entry.id   1e39b3f572a7d7d487f878315f56e9f9
#
_cell.length_a   1.000
_cell.length_b   1.000
_cell.length_c   1.000
_cell.angle_alpha   90.00
_cell.angle_beta   90.00
_cell.angle_gamma   90.00
#
_symmetry.space_group_name_H-M   'P 1'
#
loop_
_entity.id
_entity.type
_entity.pdbx_description
1 polymer ?
#
loop_
_entity_poly.entity_id
_entity_poly.type
_entity_poly.pdbx_seq_one_letter_code
_entity_poly.pdbx_strand_id
1 'polypeptide(L)'
;MTSTVQKWRRCRDRLVALPFSWAGKVPWTGSESDAGLHRRRRVVAGVFLAGTGLLGTSLSTKPGSPQFYGLTLGVAATWIVGGLESGPLHLGWIQHRDRTLRRPVITPVLTGVGAFAVFYVCALAARHVPVLNRAISRALQYAHQGSSPLVLLAILANGAAEEVFFRGALYAALGRNHPVALSTAGYSLATTATRNPVLVLAAAVMGALFGLRRRATGGILAPMLTHLTWSMLMLRFLPPLFRSHPTPVSGPAGRAHHSAA
;
A
#
# COMPACT_ATOMS: atom_id res chain seq x y z
N MET A 1 29.25 8.85 -30.71
CA MET A 1 28.57 8.34 -29.49
C MET A 1 28.40 9.36 -28.35
N THR A 2 28.95 10.56 -28.41
CA THR A 2 28.91 11.60 -27.35
C THR A 2 27.62 12.43 -27.29
N SER A 3 26.90 12.59 -28.42
CA SER A 3 25.70 13.44 -28.51
C SER A 3 24.46 12.90 -27.76
N THR A 4 24.24 11.59 -27.78
CA THR A 4 23.06 10.96 -27.19
C THR A 4 23.14 10.93 -25.65
N VAL A 5 24.31 10.66 -25.09
CA VAL A 5 24.56 10.67 -23.63
C VAL A 5 24.41 12.08 -23.06
N GLN A 6 24.84 13.08 -23.82
CA GLN A 6 24.73 14.50 -23.41
C GLN A 6 23.28 15.02 -23.53
N LYS A 7 22.49 14.55 -24.49
CA LYS A 7 21.03 14.80 -24.57
C LYS A 7 20.29 14.15 -23.38
N TRP A 8 20.64 12.90 -23.05
CA TRP A 8 20.06 12.19 -21.90
C TRP A 8 20.40 12.89 -20.57
N ARG A 9 21.63 13.34 -20.38
CA ARG A 9 22.02 14.10 -19.17
C ARG A 9 21.23 15.40 -19.07
N ARG A 10 21.10 16.19 -20.16
CA ARG A 10 20.32 17.44 -20.19
C ARG A 10 18.82 17.21 -19.97
N CYS A 11 18.24 16.13 -20.51
CA CYS A 11 16.86 15.78 -20.29
C CYS A 11 16.62 15.36 -18.82
N ARG A 12 17.52 14.56 -18.26
CA ARG A 12 17.51 14.19 -16.86
C ARG A 12 17.63 15.41 -15.93
N ASP A 13 18.52 16.33 -16.23
CA ASP A 13 18.76 17.52 -15.41
C ASP A 13 17.58 18.51 -15.48
N ARG A 14 16.89 18.57 -16.62
CA ARG A 14 15.61 19.30 -16.75
C ARG A 14 14.47 18.62 -15.99
N LEU A 15 14.39 17.29 -16.00
CA LEU A 15 13.41 16.55 -15.22
C LEU A 15 13.67 16.66 -13.70
N VAL A 16 14.94 16.73 -13.30
CA VAL A 16 15.35 16.97 -11.90
C VAL A 16 15.01 18.40 -11.45
N ALA A 17 14.99 19.36 -12.36
CA ALA A 17 14.64 20.75 -12.09
C ALA A 17 13.12 21.01 -11.98
N LEU A 18 12.27 20.03 -12.32
CA LEU A 18 10.83 20.14 -12.11
C LEU A 18 10.52 20.03 -10.61
N PRO A 19 9.65 20.91 -10.05
CA PRO A 19 9.31 20.89 -8.61
C PRO A 19 8.60 19.61 -8.16
N PHE A 20 8.24 18.72 -9.09
CA PHE A 20 7.60 17.44 -8.87
C PHE A 20 8.50 16.26 -9.27
N SER A 21 9.81 16.47 -9.46
CA SER A 21 10.65 15.43 -10.02
C SER A 21 10.84 14.26 -9.05
N TRP A 22 10.45 13.09 -9.53
CA TRP A 22 10.64 11.78 -8.88
C TRP A 22 12.12 11.33 -8.93
N ALA A 23 12.97 12.08 -9.63
CA ALA A 23 14.38 11.78 -9.88
C ALA A 23 15.34 12.49 -8.92
N GLY A 24 14.88 13.51 -8.19
CA GLY A 24 15.69 14.20 -7.19
C GLY A 24 15.97 13.27 -6.01
N LYS A 25 17.23 12.91 -5.81
CA LYS A 25 17.64 12.17 -4.62
C LYS A 25 18.05 13.19 -3.56
N VAL A 26 17.33 13.19 -2.43
CA VAL A 26 17.90 13.79 -1.22
C VAL A 26 18.97 12.82 -0.72
N PRO A 27 20.25 13.25 -0.57
CA PRO A 27 21.30 12.36 -0.14
C PRO A 27 20.99 11.80 1.25
N TRP A 28 21.12 10.49 1.38
CA TRP A 28 21.20 9.83 2.69
C TRP A 28 22.55 10.17 3.30
N THR A 29 22.57 10.82 4.45
CA THR A 29 23.79 11.29 5.14
C THR A 29 24.23 10.39 6.29
N GLY A 30 23.50 9.29 6.58
CA GLY A 30 23.82 8.37 7.66
C GLY A 30 24.58 7.13 7.16
N SER A 31 25.82 6.94 7.61
CA SER A 31 26.52 5.65 7.51
C SER A 31 26.16 4.81 8.73
N GLU A 32 25.37 3.76 8.52
CA GLU A 32 25.17 2.74 9.55
C GLU A 32 26.42 1.85 9.62
N SER A 33 26.85 1.47 10.84
CA SER A 33 27.96 0.54 11.02
C SER A 33 27.57 -0.86 10.49
N ASP A 34 28.57 -1.66 10.08
CA ASP A 34 28.32 -3.03 9.61
C ASP A 34 27.58 -3.88 10.67
N ALA A 35 27.93 -3.74 11.94
CA ALA A 35 27.24 -4.39 13.05
C ALA A 35 25.78 -3.95 13.16
N GLY A 36 25.50 -2.64 12.99
CA GLY A 36 24.14 -2.09 12.96
C GLY A 36 23.32 -2.66 11.80
N LEU A 37 23.93 -2.74 10.61
CA LEU A 37 23.28 -3.29 9.43
C LEU A 37 22.96 -4.80 9.59
N HIS A 38 23.88 -5.58 10.18
CA HIS A 38 23.63 -6.99 10.49
C HIS A 38 22.51 -7.17 11.53
N ARG A 39 22.47 -6.34 12.58
CA ARG A 39 21.36 -6.33 13.55
C ARG A 39 20.04 -6.00 12.84
N ARG A 40 20.01 -4.93 12.06
CA ARG A 40 18.82 -4.52 11.27
C ARG A 40 18.29 -5.66 10.42
N ARG A 41 19.15 -6.33 9.66
CA ARG A 41 18.76 -7.46 8.78
C ARG A 41 18.13 -8.62 9.57
N ARG A 42 18.67 -8.97 10.74
CA ARG A 42 18.10 -10.02 11.61
C ARG A 42 16.71 -9.63 12.14
N VAL A 43 16.57 -8.40 12.66
CA VAL A 43 15.28 -7.89 13.15
C VAL A 43 14.27 -7.86 12.01
N VAL A 44 14.64 -7.30 10.86
CA VAL A 44 13.75 -7.22 9.69
C VAL A 44 13.31 -8.62 9.21
N ALA A 45 14.20 -9.60 9.18
CA ALA A 45 13.83 -10.96 8.78
C ALA A 45 12.83 -11.61 9.76
N GLY A 46 13.06 -11.51 11.06
CA GLY A 46 12.15 -12.04 12.07
C GLY A 46 10.77 -11.35 12.05
N VAL A 47 10.77 -10.02 11.95
CA VAL A 47 9.54 -9.22 11.87
C VAL A 47 8.78 -9.49 10.57
N PHE A 48 9.48 -9.68 9.44
CA PHE A 48 8.88 -10.05 8.17
C PHE A 48 8.10 -11.37 8.28
N LEU A 49 8.70 -12.39 8.86
CA LEU A 49 8.05 -13.69 9.04
C LEU A 49 6.85 -13.60 10.01
N ALA A 50 7.03 -12.97 11.16
CA ALA A 50 5.98 -12.80 12.15
C ALA A 50 4.79 -11.99 11.61
N GLY A 51 5.05 -10.83 11.00
CA GLY A 51 4.02 -9.97 10.45
C GLY A 51 3.27 -10.60 9.27
N THR A 52 3.99 -11.33 8.38
CA THR A 52 3.37 -12.07 7.27
C THR A 52 2.48 -13.19 7.79
N GLY A 53 2.92 -13.95 8.80
CA GLY A 53 2.12 -14.99 9.43
C GLY A 53 0.86 -14.43 10.09
N LEU A 54 0.99 -13.35 10.86
CA LEU A 54 -0.15 -12.65 11.47
C LEU A 54 -1.12 -12.10 10.42
N LEU A 55 -0.63 -11.53 9.31
CA LEU A 55 -1.45 -11.03 8.21
C LEU A 55 -2.31 -12.16 7.62
N GLY A 56 -1.70 -13.31 7.31
CA GLY A 56 -2.42 -14.47 6.80
C GLY A 56 -3.47 -14.99 7.79
N THR A 57 -3.14 -15.02 9.08
CA THR A 57 -4.07 -15.44 10.16
C THR A 57 -5.23 -14.46 10.29
N SER A 58 -4.96 -13.15 10.29
CA SER A 58 -6.00 -12.12 10.45
C SER A 58 -7.07 -12.21 9.35
N LEU A 59 -6.64 -12.39 8.10
CA LEU A 59 -7.54 -12.53 6.95
C LEU A 59 -8.16 -13.93 6.79
N SER A 60 -7.83 -14.86 7.68
CA SER A 60 -8.51 -16.16 7.80
C SER A 60 -9.64 -16.13 8.83
N THR A 61 -9.79 -15.03 9.58
CA THR A 61 -10.86 -14.84 10.55
C THR A 61 -12.12 -14.25 9.92
N LYS A 62 -13.25 -14.37 10.64
CA LYS A 62 -14.53 -13.82 10.17
C LYS A 62 -14.46 -12.31 10.10
N PRO A 63 -14.83 -11.68 8.94
CA PRO A 63 -14.87 -10.23 8.80
C PRO A 63 -15.72 -9.57 9.90
N GLY A 64 -15.24 -8.45 10.44
CA GLY A 64 -15.94 -7.69 11.49
C GLY A 64 -15.90 -8.33 12.88
N SER A 65 -15.26 -9.50 13.06
CA SER A 65 -15.11 -10.11 14.38
C SER A 65 -14.07 -9.39 15.26
N PRO A 66 -14.17 -9.47 16.59
CA PRO A 66 -13.13 -8.94 17.49
C PRO A 66 -11.74 -9.53 17.19
N GLN A 67 -11.68 -10.82 16.84
CA GLN A 67 -10.43 -11.50 16.46
C GLN A 67 -9.80 -10.88 15.22
N PHE A 68 -10.62 -10.57 14.21
CA PHE A 68 -10.15 -9.86 13.00
C PHE A 68 -9.48 -8.53 13.36
N TYR A 69 -10.15 -7.69 14.13
CA TYR A 69 -9.58 -6.39 14.51
C TYR A 69 -8.35 -6.52 15.41
N GLY A 70 -8.37 -7.42 16.38
CA GLY A 70 -7.23 -7.68 17.27
C GLY A 70 -6.00 -8.14 16.50
N LEU A 71 -6.16 -9.12 15.61
CA LEU A 71 -5.05 -9.62 14.78
C LEU A 71 -4.57 -8.57 13.75
N THR A 72 -5.48 -7.83 13.14
CA THR A 72 -5.13 -6.77 12.17
C THR A 72 -4.36 -5.63 12.83
N LEU A 73 -4.74 -5.21 14.03
CA LEU A 73 -3.97 -4.25 14.82
C LEU A 73 -2.65 -4.86 15.34
N GLY A 74 -2.64 -6.15 15.64
CA GLY A 74 -1.43 -6.90 15.97
C GLY A 74 -0.42 -6.92 14.81
N VAL A 75 -0.89 -7.07 13.57
CA VAL A 75 -0.06 -6.91 12.36
C VAL A 75 0.55 -5.50 12.33
N ALA A 76 -0.27 -4.46 12.48
CA ALA A 76 0.21 -3.09 12.47
C ALA A 76 1.25 -2.84 13.59
N ALA A 77 0.98 -3.31 14.80
CA ALA A 77 1.92 -3.20 15.92
C ALA A 77 3.24 -3.92 15.62
N THR A 78 3.20 -5.13 15.05
CA THR A 78 4.39 -5.90 14.66
C THR A 78 5.24 -5.12 13.64
N TRP A 79 4.62 -4.55 12.59
CA TRP A 79 5.33 -3.76 11.59
C TRP A 79 5.91 -2.47 12.18
N ILE A 80 5.18 -1.77 13.06
CA ILE A 80 5.66 -0.52 13.67
C ILE A 80 6.79 -0.80 14.65
N VAL A 81 6.56 -1.67 15.63
CA VAL A 81 7.55 -1.95 16.69
C VAL A 81 8.82 -2.54 16.06
N GLY A 82 8.67 -3.58 15.23
CA GLY A 82 9.81 -4.18 14.57
C GLY A 82 10.53 -3.23 13.61
N GLY A 83 9.78 -2.35 12.95
CA GLY A 83 10.37 -1.30 12.11
C GLY A 83 11.23 -0.33 12.92
N LEU A 84 10.73 0.16 14.04
CA LEU A 84 11.44 1.09 14.92
C LEU A 84 12.65 0.43 15.62
N GLU A 85 12.48 -0.81 16.10
CA GLU A 85 13.56 -1.60 16.72
C GLU A 85 14.68 -1.97 15.74
N SER A 86 14.39 -1.97 14.43
CA SER A 86 15.41 -2.28 13.42
C SER A 86 16.53 -1.24 13.38
N GLY A 87 16.27 -0.01 13.80
CA GLY A 87 17.22 1.11 13.82
C GLY A 87 16.57 2.41 13.33
N PRO A 88 17.34 3.50 13.22
CA PRO A 88 16.81 4.82 12.92
C PRO A 88 16.09 4.87 11.57
N LEU A 89 14.93 5.51 11.54
CA LEU A 89 14.11 5.76 10.36
C LEU A 89 14.04 7.26 10.07
N HIS A 90 13.94 7.62 8.80
CA HIS A 90 13.92 9.02 8.36
C HIS A 90 12.57 9.36 7.75
N LEU A 91 12.04 10.54 8.10
CA LEU A 91 10.80 11.05 7.52
C LEU A 91 10.97 11.56 6.09
N GLY A 92 12.18 12.03 5.74
CA GLY A 92 12.49 12.53 4.41
C GLY A 92 12.12 13.98 4.17
N TRP A 93 12.63 14.52 3.06
CA TRP A 93 12.51 15.91 2.66
C TRP A 93 12.32 16.03 1.16
N ILE A 94 11.80 17.18 0.72
CA ILE A 94 11.84 17.61 -0.68
C ILE A 94 12.56 18.95 -0.76
N GLN A 95 13.35 19.12 -1.80
CA GLN A 95 13.99 20.40 -2.08
C GLN A 95 13.02 21.26 -2.91
N HIS A 96 12.74 22.45 -2.41
CA HIS A 96 11.91 23.44 -3.09
C HIS A 96 12.76 24.27 -4.10
N ARG A 97 12.12 25.08 -4.95
CA ARG A 97 12.82 25.93 -5.95
C ARG A 97 13.82 26.92 -5.32
N ASP A 98 13.51 27.38 -4.12
CA ASP A 98 14.35 28.27 -3.29
C ASP A 98 15.49 27.53 -2.57
N ARG A 99 15.72 26.24 -2.91
CA ARG A 99 16.69 25.32 -2.28
C ARG A 99 16.41 25.00 -0.81
N THR A 100 15.29 25.45 -0.24
CA THR A 100 14.88 25.05 1.11
C THR A 100 14.39 23.61 1.13
N LEU A 101 14.70 22.91 2.23
CA LEU A 101 14.20 21.55 2.47
C LEU A 101 12.89 21.64 3.26
N ARG A 102 11.81 21.07 2.71
CA ARG A 102 10.48 21.01 3.36
C ARG A 102 9.99 19.59 3.47
N ARG A 103 9.08 19.35 4.41
CA ARG A 103 8.41 18.05 4.50
C ARG A 103 7.52 17.83 3.28
N PRO A 104 7.56 16.63 2.67
CA PRO A 104 6.75 16.30 1.52
C PRO A 104 5.29 16.01 1.96
N VAL A 105 4.38 16.96 1.75
CA VAL A 105 2.96 16.77 2.11
C VAL A 105 2.07 16.82 0.87
N ILE A 106 2.07 17.92 0.12
CA ILE A 106 1.14 18.13 -1.00
C ILE A 106 1.36 17.12 -2.12
N THR A 107 2.60 16.95 -2.57
CA THR A 107 2.90 16.05 -3.70
C THR A 107 2.57 14.58 -3.41
N PRO A 108 2.81 14.02 -2.20
CA PRO A 108 2.36 12.67 -1.85
C PRO A 108 0.85 12.51 -1.87
N VAL A 109 0.10 13.47 -1.32
CA VAL A 109 -1.36 13.45 -1.35
C VAL A 109 -1.88 13.45 -2.78
N LEU A 110 -1.40 14.37 -3.64
CA LEU A 110 -1.78 14.40 -5.06
C LEU A 110 -1.40 13.10 -5.79
N THR A 111 -0.26 12.49 -5.44
CA THR A 111 0.12 11.18 -5.98
C THR A 111 -0.86 10.10 -5.54
N GLY A 112 -1.31 10.10 -4.27
CA GLY A 112 -2.32 9.18 -3.76
C GLY A 112 -3.67 9.32 -4.47
N VAL A 113 -4.10 10.56 -4.72
CA VAL A 113 -5.32 10.85 -5.51
C VAL A 113 -5.19 10.33 -6.94
N GLY A 114 -4.04 10.59 -7.60
CA GLY A 114 -3.79 10.09 -8.95
C GLY A 114 -3.76 8.55 -9.03
N ALA A 115 -3.09 7.91 -8.08
CA ALA A 115 -3.09 6.45 -7.97
C ALA A 115 -4.51 5.90 -7.77
N PHE A 116 -5.31 6.52 -6.88
CA PHE A 116 -6.72 6.18 -6.71
C PHE A 116 -7.50 6.29 -8.02
N ALA A 117 -7.35 7.38 -8.77
CA ALA A 117 -8.07 7.58 -10.03
C ALA A 117 -7.76 6.45 -11.03
N VAL A 118 -6.48 6.06 -11.17
CA VAL A 118 -6.08 4.94 -12.03
C VAL A 118 -6.71 3.63 -11.56
N PHE A 119 -6.62 3.31 -10.28
CA PHE A 119 -7.20 2.08 -9.73
C PHE A 119 -8.73 2.07 -9.85
N TYR A 120 -9.38 3.20 -9.68
CA TYR A 120 -10.82 3.32 -9.81
C TYR A 120 -11.28 3.07 -11.26
N VAL A 121 -10.59 3.63 -12.25
CA VAL A 121 -10.86 3.36 -13.68
C VAL A 121 -10.62 1.87 -14.00
N CYS A 122 -9.53 1.28 -13.50
CA CYS A 122 -9.30 -0.16 -13.65
C CYS A 122 -10.41 -1.00 -12.98
N ALA A 123 -10.93 -0.58 -11.84
CA ALA A 123 -12.01 -1.26 -11.14
C ALA A 123 -13.33 -1.19 -11.91
N LEU A 124 -13.62 -0.08 -12.60
CA LEU A 124 -14.78 0.04 -13.50
C LEU A 124 -14.75 -0.99 -14.63
N ALA A 125 -13.57 -1.30 -15.16
CA ALA A 125 -13.40 -2.37 -16.14
C ALA A 125 -13.44 -3.77 -15.48
N ALA A 126 -12.74 -3.93 -14.35
CA ALA A 126 -12.59 -5.20 -13.64
C ALA A 126 -13.91 -5.76 -13.11
N ARG A 127 -14.91 -4.91 -12.79
CA ARG A 127 -16.24 -5.37 -12.34
C ARG A 127 -16.99 -6.21 -13.38
N HIS A 128 -16.66 -6.05 -14.68
CA HIS A 128 -17.25 -6.81 -15.78
C HIS A 128 -16.55 -8.15 -16.03
N VAL A 129 -15.38 -8.38 -15.40
CA VAL A 129 -14.62 -9.64 -15.51
C VAL A 129 -14.92 -10.51 -14.28
N PRO A 130 -15.64 -11.66 -14.43
CA PRO A 130 -16.12 -12.41 -13.27
C PRO A 130 -15.05 -12.84 -12.27
N VAL A 131 -13.85 -13.20 -12.74
CA VAL A 131 -12.73 -13.60 -11.87
C VAL A 131 -12.22 -12.41 -11.03
N LEU A 132 -12.04 -11.24 -11.67
CA LEU A 132 -11.59 -10.02 -10.99
C LEU A 132 -12.65 -9.48 -10.04
N ASN A 133 -13.92 -9.49 -10.48
CA ASN A 133 -15.04 -9.08 -9.62
C ASN A 133 -15.07 -9.91 -8.34
N ARG A 134 -15.01 -11.24 -8.44
CA ARG A 134 -14.97 -12.12 -7.25
C ARG A 134 -13.78 -11.85 -6.34
N ALA A 135 -12.58 -11.63 -6.90
CA ALA A 135 -11.38 -11.38 -6.12
C ALA A 135 -11.43 -10.03 -5.39
N ILE A 136 -11.92 -8.98 -6.07
CA ILE A 136 -12.11 -7.65 -5.47
C ILE A 136 -13.21 -7.70 -4.40
N SER A 137 -14.35 -8.34 -4.68
CA SER A 137 -15.45 -8.46 -3.71
C SER A 137 -15.03 -9.20 -2.44
N ARG A 138 -14.16 -10.23 -2.55
CA ARG A 138 -13.57 -10.90 -1.38
C ARG A 138 -12.70 -9.96 -0.55
N ALA A 139 -11.91 -9.09 -1.18
CA ALA A 139 -11.13 -8.09 -0.44
C ALA A 139 -12.03 -7.08 0.26
N LEU A 140 -13.11 -6.64 -0.41
CA LEU A 140 -14.03 -5.64 0.10
C LEU A 140 -15.00 -6.15 1.16
N GLN A 141 -15.15 -7.47 1.36
CA GLN A 141 -16.05 -8.02 2.39
C GLN A 141 -15.72 -7.51 3.79
N TYR A 142 -14.44 -7.29 4.08
CA TYR A 142 -13.99 -6.73 5.37
C TYR A 142 -14.43 -5.27 5.56
N ALA A 143 -14.54 -4.51 4.47
CA ALA A 143 -15.07 -3.15 4.49
C ALA A 143 -16.59 -3.10 4.60
N HIS A 144 -17.32 -4.10 4.05
CA HIS A 144 -18.78 -4.15 4.08
C HIS A 144 -19.35 -4.69 5.39
N GLN A 145 -18.69 -5.66 6.02
CA GLN A 145 -19.21 -6.38 7.19
C GLN A 145 -18.69 -5.81 8.52
N GLY A 146 -17.75 -4.87 8.48
CA GLY A 146 -17.16 -4.27 9.66
C GLY A 146 -17.82 -2.98 10.09
N SER A 147 -17.56 -2.58 11.35
CA SER A 147 -17.86 -1.23 11.83
C SER A 147 -16.99 -0.21 11.09
N SER A 148 -17.61 0.78 10.43
CA SER A 148 -16.91 1.78 9.63
C SER A 148 -15.73 2.48 10.33
N PRO A 149 -15.85 2.91 11.62
CA PRO A 149 -14.72 3.53 12.32
C PRO A 149 -13.56 2.57 12.58
N LEU A 150 -13.85 1.30 12.96
CA LEU A 150 -12.82 0.30 13.23
C LEU A 150 -12.14 -0.17 11.93
N VAL A 151 -12.90 -0.29 10.84
CA VAL A 151 -12.35 -0.61 9.51
C VAL A 151 -11.40 0.50 9.07
N LEU A 152 -11.82 1.76 9.20
CA LEU A 152 -10.98 2.92 8.86
C LEU A 152 -9.70 2.93 9.71
N LEU A 153 -9.83 2.75 11.03
CA LEU A 153 -8.67 2.66 11.93
C LEU A 153 -7.71 1.54 11.52
N ALA A 154 -8.24 0.34 11.28
CA ALA A 154 -7.43 -0.82 10.88
C ALA A 154 -6.69 -0.56 9.55
N ILE A 155 -7.36 -0.01 8.55
CA ILE A 155 -6.76 0.29 7.24
C ILE A 155 -5.67 1.36 7.37
N LEU A 156 -5.93 2.45 8.09
CA LEU A 156 -4.96 3.53 8.24
C LEU A 156 -3.78 3.10 9.10
N ALA A 157 -4.03 2.36 10.20
CA ALA A 157 -2.96 1.84 11.05
C ALA A 157 -2.04 0.87 10.29
N ASN A 158 -2.62 -0.06 9.52
CA ASN A 158 -1.82 -0.99 8.72
C ASN A 158 -1.10 -0.28 7.57
N GLY A 159 -1.75 0.63 6.85
CA GLY A 159 -1.09 1.40 5.79
C GLY A 159 0.10 2.21 6.31
N ALA A 160 -0.01 2.83 7.49
CA ALA A 160 1.11 3.52 8.13
C ALA A 160 2.21 2.54 8.58
N ALA A 161 1.82 1.43 9.20
CA ALA A 161 2.73 0.39 9.68
C ALA A 161 3.53 -0.28 8.56
N GLU A 162 2.88 -0.56 7.44
CA GLU A 162 3.52 -1.10 6.23
C GLU A 162 4.60 -0.14 5.70
N GLU A 163 4.36 1.16 5.69
CA GLU A 163 5.38 2.11 5.24
C GLU A 163 6.55 2.23 6.22
N VAL A 164 6.28 2.14 7.54
CA VAL A 164 7.34 2.07 8.56
C VAL A 164 8.23 0.84 8.32
N PHE A 165 7.63 -0.31 8.07
CA PHE A 165 8.39 -1.55 7.88
C PHE A 165 9.00 -1.66 6.48
N PHE A 166 8.19 -1.65 5.42
CA PHE A 166 8.67 -1.95 4.06
C PHE A 166 9.51 -0.81 3.47
N ARG A 167 9.16 0.47 3.70
CA ARG A 167 9.90 1.64 3.18
C ARG A 167 10.86 2.24 4.20
N GLY A 168 10.65 1.91 5.47
CA GLY A 168 11.60 2.23 6.54
C GLY A 168 12.65 1.15 6.72
N ALA A 169 12.31 0.13 7.49
CA ALA A 169 13.21 -0.91 7.98
C ALA A 169 13.78 -1.80 6.87
N LEU A 170 12.90 -2.45 6.09
CA LEU A 170 13.32 -3.34 5.01
C LEU A 170 14.11 -2.62 3.94
N TYR A 171 13.63 -1.45 3.48
CA TYR A 171 14.34 -0.65 2.49
C TYR A 171 15.75 -0.28 2.94
N ALA A 172 15.92 0.09 4.21
CA ALA A 172 17.22 0.39 4.80
C ALA A 172 18.11 -0.87 4.92
N ALA A 173 17.55 -2.03 5.32
CA ALA A 173 18.27 -3.30 5.44
C ALA A 173 18.84 -3.81 4.10
N LEU A 174 18.16 -3.49 2.98
CA LEU A 174 18.58 -3.85 1.63
C LEU A 174 19.78 -3.01 1.12
N GLY A 175 20.03 -1.86 1.73
CA GLY A 175 21.14 -0.99 1.38
C GLY A 175 21.00 -0.36 0.00
N ARG A 176 22.09 -0.36 -0.81
CA ARG A 176 22.15 0.40 -2.08
C ARG A 176 21.73 -0.41 -3.32
N ASN A 177 21.66 -1.74 -3.22
CA ASN A 177 21.41 -2.63 -4.36
C ASN A 177 19.90 -2.80 -4.59
N HIS A 178 19.37 -2.09 -5.57
CA HIS A 178 17.97 -2.19 -6.03
C HIS A 178 16.90 -2.14 -4.93
N PRO A 179 17.01 -1.24 -3.90
CA PRO A 179 16.13 -1.29 -2.74
C PRO A 179 14.64 -1.07 -3.09
N VAL A 180 14.32 -0.33 -4.15
CA VAL A 180 12.94 -0.16 -4.63
C VAL A 180 12.37 -1.50 -5.10
N ALA A 181 13.08 -2.21 -5.98
CA ALA A 181 12.61 -3.49 -6.52
C ALA A 181 12.49 -4.56 -5.42
N LEU A 182 13.52 -4.67 -4.58
CA LEU A 182 13.56 -5.69 -3.54
C LEU A 182 12.55 -5.43 -2.41
N SER A 183 12.34 -4.17 -1.99
CA SER A 183 11.29 -3.87 -1.01
C SER A 183 9.88 -4.04 -1.58
N THR A 184 9.70 -3.78 -2.88
CA THR A 184 8.44 -4.08 -3.59
C THR A 184 8.19 -5.58 -3.65
N ALA A 185 9.21 -6.37 -4.01
CA ALA A 185 9.11 -7.83 -4.03
C ALA A 185 8.79 -8.40 -2.64
N GLY A 186 9.46 -7.90 -1.58
CA GLY A 186 9.15 -8.27 -0.20
C GLY A 186 7.71 -7.92 0.20
N TYR A 187 7.24 -6.73 -0.14
CA TYR A 187 5.85 -6.33 0.12
C TYR A 187 4.84 -7.22 -0.62
N SER A 188 5.07 -7.49 -1.90
CA SER A 188 4.23 -8.40 -2.68
C SER A 188 4.24 -9.82 -2.14
N LEU A 189 5.42 -10.31 -1.71
CA LEU A 189 5.57 -11.62 -1.09
C LEU A 189 4.78 -11.73 0.22
N ALA A 190 4.90 -10.75 1.12
CA ALA A 190 4.10 -10.71 2.35
C ALA A 190 2.60 -10.71 2.05
N THR A 191 2.18 -9.97 1.00
CA THR A 191 0.77 -9.87 0.59
C THR A 191 0.23 -11.20 0.04
N THR A 192 1.07 -12.15 -0.41
CA THR A 192 0.60 -13.49 -0.83
C THR A 192 -0.11 -14.24 0.33
N ALA A 193 0.21 -13.93 1.59
CA ALA A 193 -0.46 -14.48 2.76
C ALA A 193 -1.98 -14.16 2.77
N THR A 194 -2.42 -13.12 2.06
CA THR A 194 -3.84 -12.79 1.88
C THR A 194 -4.59 -13.76 0.99
N ARG A 195 -3.88 -14.60 0.22
CA ARG A 195 -4.44 -15.53 -0.79
C ARG A 195 -5.33 -14.84 -1.82
N ASN A 196 -5.13 -13.55 -2.04
CA ASN A 196 -5.90 -12.76 -3.01
C ASN A 196 -4.97 -12.16 -4.08
N PRO A 197 -5.03 -12.66 -5.34
CA PRO A 197 -4.11 -12.23 -6.40
C PRO A 197 -4.26 -10.75 -6.77
N VAL A 198 -5.45 -10.17 -6.58
CA VAL A 198 -5.69 -8.75 -6.85
C VAL A 198 -4.95 -7.88 -5.83
N LEU A 199 -4.92 -8.30 -4.55
CA LEU A 199 -4.14 -7.60 -3.52
C LEU A 199 -2.64 -7.73 -3.77
N VAL A 200 -2.16 -8.89 -4.22
CA VAL A 200 -0.74 -9.07 -4.59
C VAL A 200 -0.36 -8.18 -5.76
N LEU A 201 -1.21 -8.10 -6.80
CA LEU A 201 -0.99 -7.19 -7.93
C LEU A 201 -0.99 -5.72 -7.48
N ALA A 202 -1.94 -5.33 -6.63
CA ALA A 202 -1.98 -4.00 -6.05
C ALA A 202 -0.72 -3.70 -5.23
N ALA A 203 -0.25 -4.66 -4.44
CA ALA A 203 1.00 -4.55 -3.67
C ALA A 203 2.23 -4.38 -4.58
N ALA A 204 2.29 -5.05 -5.72
CA ALA A 204 3.38 -4.89 -6.69
C ALA A 204 3.37 -3.48 -7.30
N VAL A 205 2.22 -3.01 -7.78
CA VAL A 205 2.09 -1.69 -8.42
C VAL A 205 2.30 -0.56 -7.41
N MET A 206 1.57 -0.60 -6.29
CA MET A 206 1.68 0.43 -5.25
C MET A 206 3.01 0.34 -4.51
N GLY A 207 3.56 -0.88 -4.35
CA GLY A 207 4.87 -1.12 -3.79
C GLY A 207 5.97 -0.41 -4.55
N ALA A 208 5.94 -0.49 -5.87
CA ALA A 208 6.87 0.24 -6.75
C ALA A 208 6.69 1.76 -6.60
N LEU A 209 5.44 2.24 -6.62
CA LEU A 209 5.13 3.66 -6.44
C LEU A 209 5.65 4.19 -5.10
N PHE A 210 5.37 3.50 -3.99
CA PHE A 210 5.83 3.87 -2.65
C PHE A 210 7.35 3.80 -2.53
N GLY A 211 7.99 2.78 -3.13
CA GLY A 211 9.45 2.66 -3.18
C GLY A 211 10.11 3.81 -3.95
N LEU A 212 9.52 4.24 -5.07
CA LEU A 212 9.98 5.40 -5.81
C LEU A 212 9.82 6.71 -5.01
N ARG A 213 8.70 6.88 -4.29
CA ARG A 213 8.50 8.03 -3.38
C ARG A 213 9.51 8.03 -2.25
N ARG A 214 9.78 6.85 -1.65
CA ARG A 214 10.83 6.67 -0.64
C ARG A 214 12.21 7.08 -1.18
N ARG A 215 12.55 6.63 -2.38
CA ARG A 215 13.81 6.97 -3.05
C ARG A 215 13.94 8.47 -3.34
N ALA A 216 12.86 9.11 -3.79
CA ALA A 216 12.86 10.53 -4.15
C ALA A 216 13.03 11.45 -2.95
N THR A 217 12.45 11.10 -1.79
CA THR A 217 12.40 11.98 -0.61
C THR A 217 13.37 11.58 0.51
N GLY A 218 14.03 10.42 0.38
CA GLY A 218 14.92 9.94 1.42
C GLY A 218 14.23 9.47 2.71
N GLY A 219 12.87 9.38 2.77
CA GLY A 219 12.15 9.03 3.99
C GLY A 219 10.77 8.43 3.78
N ILE A 220 10.15 8.02 4.88
CA ILE A 220 8.88 7.27 4.90
C ILE A 220 7.64 8.16 4.81
N LEU A 221 7.74 9.47 5.05
CA LEU A 221 6.56 10.36 5.10
C LEU A 221 5.84 10.44 3.75
N ALA A 222 6.58 10.56 2.65
CA ALA A 222 5.98 10.65 1.33
C ALA A 222 5.24 9.37 0.90
N PRO A 223 5.83 8.17 0.97
CA PRO A 223 5.09 6.95 0.68
C PRO A 223 3.91 6.75 1.64
N MET A 224 4.06 7.04 2.94
CA MET A 224 2.99 6.94 3.93
C MET A 224 1.78 7.82 3.58
N LEU A 225 1.98 9.12 3.30
CA LEU A 225 0.89 10.01 2.90
C LEU A 225 0.24 9.57 1.58
N THR A 226 1.03 9.08 0.61
CA THR A 226 0.50 8.53 -0.65
C THR A 226 -0.37 7.31 -0.39
N HIS A 227 0.09 6.39 0.46
CA HIS A 227 -0.62 5.16 0.82
C HIS A 227 -1.92 5.47 1.56
N LEU A 228 -1.87 6.27 2.62
CA LEU A 228 -3.05 6.61 3.41
C LEU A 228 -4.11 7.34 2.59
N THR A 229 -3.70 8.29 1.72
CA THR A 229 -4.63 8.99 0.82
C THR A 229 -5.29 8.02 -0.14
N TRP A 230 -4.51 7.16 -0.79
CA TRP A 230 -5.02 6.14 -1.71
C TRP A 230 -5.98 5.17 -1.01
N SER A 231 -5.60 4.62 0.15
CA SER A 231 -6.42 3.68 0.92
C SER A 231 -7.74 4.28 1.39
N MET A 232 -7.70 5.54 1.85
CA MET A 232 -8.91 6.26 2.31
C MET A 232 -9.92 6.44 1.15
N LEU A 233 -9.42 6.85 -0.02
CA LEU A 233 -10.25 7.02 -1.21
C LEU A 233 -10.77 5.67 -1.73
N MET A 234 -9.93 4.63 -1.74
CA MET A 234 -10.34 3.26 -2.10
C MET A 234 -11.45 2.77 -1.15
N LEU A 235 -11.29 2.93 0.16
CA LEU A 235 -12.31 2.54 1.15
C LEU A 235 -13.63 3.29 0.93
N ARG A 236 -13.57 4.58 0.57
CA ARG A 236 -14.77 5.41 0.41
C ARG A 236 -15.54 5.14 -0.88
N PHE A 237 -14.82 4.90 -2.00
CA PHE A 237 -15.42 4.90 -3.33
C PHE A 237 -15.48 3.53 -4.01
N LEU A 238 -14.63 2.57 -3.63
CA LEU A 238 -14.59 1.28 -4.30
C LEU A 238 -15.74 0.34 -3.88
N PRO A 239 -16.13 0.24 -2.59
CA PRO A 239 -17.14 -0.71 -2.14
C PRO A 239 -18.50 -0.60 -2.87
N PRO A 240 -19.04 0.61 -3.17
CA PRO A 240 -20.30 0.73 -3.90
C PRO A 240 -20.32 0.08 -5.29
N LEU A 241 -19.15 0.00 -5.96
CA LEU A 241 -19.05 -0.58 -7.32
C LEU A 241 -19.23 -2.11 -7.34
N PHE A 242 -19.03 -2.78 -6.20
CA PHE A 242 -19.01 -4.23 -6.07
C PHE A 242 -20.11 -4.77 -5.14
N ARG A 243 -21.12 -3.94 -4.83
CA ARG A 243 -22.31 -4.42 -4.17
C ARG A 243 -23.12 -5.22 -5.17
N SER A 244 -23.32 -6.53 -4.91
CA SER A 244 -24.32 -7.31 -5.61
C SER A 244 -25.70 -6.72 -5.29
N HIS A 245 -26.44 -6.28 -6.31
CA HIS A 245 -27.87 -6.05 -6.13
C HIS A 245 -28.50 -7.38 -5.72
N PRO A 246 -29.31 -7.44 -4.67
CA PRO A 246 -30.14 -8.61 -4.42
C PRO A 246 -31.00 -8.81 -5.68
N THR A 247 -30.88 -9.96 -6.32
CA THR A 247 -31.84 -10.38 -7.36
C THR A 247 -33.23 -10.34 -6.71
N PRO A 248 -34.22 -9.66 -7.29
CA PRO A 248 -35.60 -9.74 -6.79
C PRO A 248 -35.97 -11.22 -6.77
N VAL A 249 -36.26 -11.75 -5.60
CA VAL A 249 -36.82 -13.07 -5.45
C VAL A 249 -38.16 -13.00 -6.19
N SER A 250 -38.23 -13.63 -7.39
CA SER A 250 -39.49 -13.85 -8.05
C SER A 250 -40.33 -14.74 -7.12
N GLY A 251 -41.27 -14.08 -6.41
CA GLY A 251 -42.21 -14.76 -5.55
C GLY A 251 -42.95 -15.81 -6.37
N PRO A 252 -43.35 -16.96 -5.76
CA PRO A 252 -44.11 -17.99 -6.46
C PRO A 252 -45.42 -17.39 -6.97
N ALA A 253 -45.60 -17.46 -8.29
CA ALA A 253 -46.83 -17.07 -8.95
C ALA A 253 -48.02 -17.78 -8.24
N GLY A 254 -48.91 -16.99 -7.66
CA GLY A 254 -50.09 -17.48 -6.97
C GLY A 254 -50.87 -18.43 -7.87
N ARG A 255 -50.98 -19.69 -7.43
CA ARG A 255 -51.93 -20.62 -8.00
C ARG A 255 -53.35 -20.05 -7.73
N ALA A 256 -53.96 -19.52 -8.77
CA ALA A 256 -55.37 -19.26 -8.77
C ALA A 256 -56.12 -20.63 -8.67
N HIS A 257 -56.65 -20.94 -7.50
CA HIS A 257 -57.64 -21.98 -7.36
C HIS A 257 -58.95 -21.50 -8.04
N HIS A 258 -59.20 -21.99 -9.25
CA HIS A 258 -60.56 -22.05 -9.77
C HIS A 258 -61.30 -23.17 -9.01
N SER A 259 -62.13 -22.78 -8.06
CA SER A 259 -63.22 -23.64 -7.55
C SER A 259 -64.40 -23.46 -8.50
N ALA A 260 -64.71 -24.50 -9.24
CA ALA A 260 -65.99 -24.63 -9.91
C ALA A 260 -66.93 -25.49 -9.03
N ALA A 261 -68.06 -24.92 -8.64
CA ALA A 261 -69.23 -25.63 -8.15
C ALA A 261 -70.13 -26.04 -9.30
#